data_a5ef8e9477b0e0692eb58f3b2562d483
#
_entry.id   a5ef8e9477b0e0692eb58f3b2562d483
#
_cell.length_a   1.000
_cell.length_b   1.000
_cell.length_c   1.000
_cell.angle_alpha   90.00
_cell.angle_beta   90.00
_cell.angle_gamma   90.00
#
_symmetry.space_group_name_H-M   'P 1'
#
loop_
_entity.id
_entity.type
_entity.pdbx_description
1 polymer ?
#
loop_
_entity_poly.entity_id
_entity_poly.type
_entity_poly.pdbx_seq_one_letter_code
_entity_poly.pdbx_strand_id
1 'polypeptide(L)'
;MSCLSFLVALSLHVGLDNNYNSVHPHVRCDTENVNVGAYYNSERNISTYISKEYSFIEYGIVTGYSGFDIAPMIRFKKDNWFIAPTYETQGNLGFIVGLEYQISP
;
A
#
# COMPACT_ATOMS: atom_id res chain seq x y z
N MET A 1 -24.22 -3.09 8.43
CA MET A 1 -23.34 -3.65 7.41
C MET A 1 -21.94 -3.08 7.56
N SER A 2 -20.93 -3.92 7.46
CA SER A 2 -19.55 -3.50 7.65
C SER A 2 -18.85 -3.28 6.31
N CYS A 3 -18.06 -2.22 6.24
CA CYS A 3 -17.21 -1.96 5.07
C CYS A 3 -15.82 -2.59 5.22
N LEU A 4 -15.52 -3.20 6.36
CA LEU A 4 -14.18 -3.69 6.67
C LEU A 4 -13.85 -4.96 5.90
N SER A 5 -12.63 -4.99 5.37
CA SER A 5 -12.04 -6.16 4.74
C SER A 5 -10.65 -6.39 5.33
N PHE A 6 -10.30 -7.65 5.53
CA PHE A 6 -8.97 -8.04 6.01
C PHE A 6 -8.24 -8.72 4.87
N LEU A 7 -7.03 -8.23 4.59
CA LEU A 7 -6.24 -8.68 3.45
C LEU A 7 -4.82 -8.99 3.90
N VAL A 8 -4.10 -9.73 3.06
CA VAL A 8 -2.66 -9.87 3.20
C VAL A 8 -2.03 -9.61 1.84
N ALA A 9 -1.00 -8.80 1.82
CA ALA A 9 -0.25 -8.49 0.61
C ALA A 9 1.16 -9.06 0.72
N LEU A 10 1.64 -9.63 -0.38
CA LEU A 10 3.02 -10.10 -0.52
C LEU A 10 3.68 -9.27 -1.59
N SER A 11 4.88 -8.76 -1.33
CA SER A 11 5.53 -7.84 -2.26
C SER A 11 7.00 -8.12 -2.46
N LEU A 12 7.50 -7.68 -3.63
CA LEU A 12 8.92 -7.62 -3.95
C LEU A 12 9.29 -6.17 -4.20
N HIS A 13 10.42 -5.77 -3.66
CA HIS A 13 10.94 -4.40 -3.79
C HIS A 13 12.06 -4.40 -4.82
N VAL A 14 11.87 -3.66 -5.92
CA VAL A 14 12.80 -3.64 -7.06
C VAL A 14 13.47 -2.28 -7.14
N GLY A 15 14.80 -2.26 -7.24
CA GLY A 15 15.56 -1.03 -7.36
C GLY A 15 15.85 -0.32 -6.05
N LEU A 16 15.57 -0.97 -4.92
CA LEU A 16 15.73 -0.40 -3.59
C LEU A 16 16.83 -1.16 -2.84
N ASP A 17 17.59 -0.46 -2.00
CA ASP A 17 18.74 -1.03 -1.31
C ASP A 17 18.43 -1.59 0.07
N ASN A 18 17.40 -1.09 0.74
CA ASN A 18 17.10 -1.50 2.10
C ASN A 18 16.45 -2.88 2.14
N ASN A 19 16.57 -3.54 3.30
CA ASN A 19 15.93 -4.82 3.54
C ASN A 19 14.49 -4.59 4.03
N TYR A 20 13.54 -4.64 3.12
CA TYR A 20 12.15 -4.34 3.40
C TYR A 20 11.35 -5.58 3.79
N ASN A 21 10.34 -5.37 4.63
CA ASN A 21 9.35 -6.39 4.92
C ASN A 21 8.51 -6.65 3.67
N SER A 22 8.27 -7.92 3.36
CA SER A 22 7.53 -8.34 2.17
C SER A 22 6.11 -8.84 2.45
N VAL A 23 5.71 -8.92 3.72
CA VAL A 23 4.39 -9.41 4.11
C VAL A 23 3.64 -8.27 4.80
N HIS A 24 2.48 -7.91 4.25
CA HIS A 24 1.73 -6.73 4.69
C HIS A 24 0.29 -7.10 5.08
N PRO A 25 0.05 -7.43 6.35
CA PRO A 25 -1.34 -7.51 6.83
C PRO A 25 -2.03 -6.15 6.65
N HIS A 26 -3.27 -6.16 6.21
CA HIS A 26 -3.96 -4.97 5.74
C HIS A 26 -5.42 -5.03 6.14
N VAL A 27 -5.94 -3.95 6.69
CA VAL A 27 -7.37 -3.79 6.95
C VAL A 27 -7.84 -2.52 6.25
N ARG A 28 -8.97 -2.59 5.57
CA ARG A 28 -9.50 -1.43 4.86
C ARG A 28 -11.00 -1.34 4.93
N CYS A 29 -11.51 -0.14 4.74
CA CYS A 29 -12.93 0.16 4.62
C CYS A 29 -13.13 0.95 3.35
N ASP A 30 -13.87 0.38 2.42
CA ASP A 30 -14.14 1.00 1.12
C ASP A 30 -15.54 1.61 1.15
N THR A 31 -15.64 2.88 0.78
CA THR A 31 -16.90 3.59 0.64
C THR A 31 -17.06 4.05 -0.79
N GLU A 32 -18.18 4.67 -1.12
CA GLU A 32 -18.45 5.14 -2.47
C GLU A 32 -17.46 6.22 -2.91
N ASN A 33 -16.99 7.04 -1.97
CA ASN A 33 -16.18 8.19 -2.30
C ASN A 33 -14.69 8.00 -2.00
N VAL A 34 -14.36 7.29 -0.93
CA VAL A 34 -12.98 7.12 -0.50
C VAL A 34 -12.77 5.75 0.12
N ASN A 35 -11.52 5.33 0.12
CA ASN A 35 -11.05 4.14 0.84
C ASN A 35 -10.16 4.59 1.98
N VAL A 36 -10.32 4.00 3.15
CA VAL A 36 -9.42 4.25 4.28
C VAL A 36 -8.91 2.91 4.75
N GLY A 37 -7.68 2.89 5.24
CA GLY A 37 -7.13 1.64 5.71
C GLY A 37 -5.85 1.81 6.50
N ALA A 38 -5.35 0.67 6.97
CA ALA A 38 -4.09 0.59 7.70
C ALA A 38 -3.43 -0.72 7.33
N TYR A 39 -2.11 -0.70 7.24
CA TYR A 39 -1.35 -1.91 6.93
C TYR A 39 0.03 -1.87 7.57
N TYR A 40 0.60 -3.07 7.73
CA TYR A 40 1.97 -3.21 8.21
C TYR A 40 2.89 -3.03 7.00
N ASN A 41 3.67 -1.96 7.01
CA ASN A 41 4.38 -1.51 5.81
C ASN A 41 5.75 -2.16 5.63
N SER A 42 6.44 -1.78 4.55
CA SER A 42 7.75 -2.30 4.18
C SER A 42 8.82 -1.98 5.21
N GLU A 43 8.66 -0.92 5.98
CA GLU A 43 9.60 -0.48 7.00
C GLU A 43 9.25 -1.01 8.39
N ARG A 44 8.33 -1.97 8.47
CA ARG A 44 7.88 -2.62 9.71
C ARG A 44 7.19 -1.67 10.68
N ASN A 45 6.49 -0.68 10.13
CA ASN A 45 5.65 0.25 10.87
C ASN A 45 4.22 0.14 10.39
N ILE A 46 3.29 0.68 11.15
CA ILE A 46 1.89 0.76 10.73
C ILE A 46 1.70 2.02 9.90
N SER A 47 1.14 1.85 8.71
CA SER A 47 0.73 2.96 7.85
C SER A 47 -0.78 3.07 7.85
N THR A 48 -1.28 4.30 7.87
CA THR A 48 -2.70 4.57 7.62
C THR A 48 -2.79 5.40 6.35
N TYR A 49 -3.90 5.24 5.62
CA TYR A 49 -4.04 5.94 4.35
C TYR A 49 -5.50 6.30 4.08
N ILE A 50 -5.66 7.28 3.22
CA ILE A 50 -6.94 7.61 2.60
C ILE A 50 -6.70 7.72 1.09
N SER A 51 -7.54 7.08 0.30
CA SER A 51 -7.33 7.00 -1.14
C SER A 51 -8.64 6.98 -1.90
N LYS A 52 -8.51 7.14 -3.22
CA LYS A 52 -9.61 6.95 -4.18
C LYS A 52 -9.15 6.00 -5.25
N GLU A 53 -10.11 5.31 -5.85
CA GLU A 53 -9.84 4.42 -6.97
C GLU A 53 -10.50 4.96 -8.23
N TYR A 54 -9.77 4.90 -9.34
CA TYR A 54 -10.29 5.22 -10.64
C TYR A 54 -9.76 4.18 -11.63
N SER A 55 -10.66 3.35 -12.17
CA SER A 55 -10.28 2.25 -13.05
C SER A 55 -9.31 1.31 -12.32
N PHE A 56 -8.08 1.14 -12.83
CA PHE A 56 -7.07 0.26 -12.23
C PHE A 56 -6.07 1.01 -11.34
N ILE A 57 -6.33 2.30 -11.07
CA ILE A 57 -5.41 3.15 -10.29
C ILE A 57 -6.04 3.48 -8.94
N GLU A 58 -5.25 3.30 -7.87
CA GLU A 58 -5.61 3.80 -6.55
C GLU A 58 -4.58 4.86 -6.17
N TYR A 59 -5.06 6.04 -5.72
CA TYR A 59 -4.17 7.14 -5.37
C TYR A 59 -4.69 7.85 -4.11
N GLY A 60 -3.78 8.41 -3.36
CA GLY A 60 -4.12 9.10 -2.11
C GLY A 60 -2.89 9.53 -1.35
N ILE A 61 -3.03 9.52 -0.02
CA ILE A 61 -1.93 9.86 0.89
C ILE A 61 -1.79 8.77 1.93
N VAL A 62 -0.57 8.61 2.44
CA VAL A 62 -0.23 7.55 3.39
C VAL A 62 0.78 8.07 4.40
N THR A 63 0.75 7.51 5.61
CA THR A 63 1.66 7.83 6.70
C THR A 63 2.53 6.62 7.05
N GLY A 64 3.45 6.79 7.98
CA GLY A 64 4.21 5.68 8.56
C GLY A 64 5.53 5.36 7.88
N TYR A 65 6.00 6.20 6.96
CA TYR A 65 7.28 5.99 6.29
C TYR A 65 8.30 7.00 6.78
N SER A 66 9.54 6.54 6.96
CA SER A 66 10.62 7.41 7.42
C SER A 66 10.93 8.48 6.37
N GLY A 67 11.21 9.69 6.86
CA GLY A 67 11.49 10.83 6.01
C GLY A 67 10.25 11.61 5.58
N PHE A 68 9.06 11.09 5.85
CA PHE A 68 7.81 11.75 5.45
C PHE A 68 6.76 11.60 6.52
N ASP A 69 6.16 12.71 6.97
CA ASP A 69 4.98 12.66 7.83
C ASP A 69 3.77 12.17 7.05
N ILE A 70 3.61 12.67 5.83
CA ILE A 70 2.57 12.27 4.89
C ILE A 70 3.24 12.16 3.53
N ALA A 71 2.98 11.04 2.83
CA ALA A 71 3.53 10.80 1.51
C ALA A 71 2.41 10.57 0.50
N PRO A 72 2.61 10.97 -0.76
CA PRO A 72 1.67 10.60 -1.82
C PRO A 72 1.74 9.08 -2.05
N MET A 73 0.59 8.51 -2.42
CA MET A 73 0.46 7.09 -2.66
C MET A 73 -0.19 6.89 -4.02
N ILE A 74 0.34 5.97 -4.81
CA ILE A 74 -0.27 5.56 -6.06
C ILE A 74 0.02 4.07 -6.27
N ARG A 75 -1.02 3.31 -6.66
CA ARG A 75 -0.90 1.90 -7.00
C ARG A 75 -1.65 1.63 -8.28
N PHE A 76 -1.10 0.76 -9.11
CA PHE A 76 -1.78 0.21 -10.27
C PHE A 76 -2.19 -1.21 -9.90
N LYS A 77 -3.49 -1.51 -10.00
CA LYS A 77 -4.06 -2.76 -9.51
C LYS A 77 -4.80 -3.47 -10.64
N LYS A 78 -4.64 -4.78 -10.71
CA LYS A 78 -5.45 -5.61 -11.60
C LYS A 78 -5.57 -7.00 -10.98
N ASP A 79 -6.79 -7.48 -10.80
CA ASP A 79 -7.08 -8.72 -10.11
C ASP A 79 -6.43 -8.68 -8.72
N ASN A 80 -5.52 -9.61 -8.42
CA ASN A 80 -4.81 -9.63 -7.14
C ASN A 80 -3.41 -8.99 -7.22
N TRP A 81 -3.00 -8.52 -8.39
CA TRP A 81 -1.69 -7.92 -8.60
C TRP A 81 -1.72 -6.42 -8.34
N PHE A 82 -0.59 -5.89 -7.89
CA PHE A 82 -0.42 -4.45 -7.82
C PHE A 82 1.04 -4.07 -8.09
N ILE A 83 1.25 -2.85 -8.60
CA ILE A 83 2.55 -2.23 -8.77
C ILE A 83 2.47 -0.83 -8.19
N ALA A 84 3.45 -0.47 -7.36
CA ALA A 84 3.51 0.85 -6.76
C ALA A 84 4.92 1.44 -6.93
N PRO A 85 5.06 2.63 -7.51
CA PRO A 85 6.36 3.31 -7.54
C PRO A 85 6.72 3.78 -6.14
N THR A 86 8.02 3.75 -5.81
CA THR A 86 8.51 4.16 -4.50
C THR A 86 9.79 4.96 -4.64
N TYR A 87 10.10 5.72 -3.59
CA TYR A 87 11.29 6.55 -3.55
C TYR A 87 11.91 6.44 -2.15
N GLU A 88 13.18 6.08 -2.08
CA GLU A 88 13.92 6.03 -0.83
C GLU A 88 14.55 7.40 -0.54
N THR A 89 14.64 7.75 0.74
CA THR A 89 15.23 9.03 1.15
C THR A 89 16.70 9.15 0.75
N GLN A 90 17.39 8.02 0.51
CA GLN A 90 18.76 8.01 -0.01
C GLN A 90 18.85 8.41 -1.49
N GLY A 91 17.74 8.52 -2.18
CA GLY A 91 17.70 8.92 -3.57
C GLY A 91 17.41 7.80 -4.56
N ASN A 92 17.24 6.57 -4.09
CA ASN A 92 16.92 5.45 -4.97
C ASN A 92 15.47 5.48 -5.40
N LEU A 93 15.24 5.25 -6.68
CA LEU A 93 13.90 5.17 -7.24
C LEU A 93 13.64 3.73 -7.65
N GLY A 94 12.52 3.19 -7.21
CA GLY A 94 12.19 1.81 -7.52
C GLY A 94 10.69 1.58 -7.54
N PHE A 95 10.30 0.33 -7.49
CA PHE A 95 8.88 0.00 -7.43
C PHE A 95 8.67 -1.30 -6.64
N ILE A 96 7.43 -1.46 -6.18
CA ILE A 96 6.97 -2.64 -5.47
C ILE A 96 6.00 -3.37 -6.38
N VAL A 97 6.20 -4.66 -6.55
CA VAL A 97 5.28 -5.55 -7.27
C VAL A 97 4.76 -6.57 -6.27
N GLY A 98 3.46 -6.77 -6.24
CA GLY A 98 2.93 -7.70 -5.26
C GLY A 98 1.61 -8.33 -5.63
N LEU A 99 1.19 -9.21 -4.73
CA LEU A 99 -0.11 -9.86 -4.74
C LEU A 99 -0.82 -9.53 -3.45
N GLU A 100 -2.12 -9.24 -3.54
CA GLU A 100 -2.93 -8.97 -2.35
C GLU A 100 -4.16 -9.87 -2.36
N TYR A 101 -4.42 -10.56 -1.26
CA TYR A 101 -5.53 -11.49 -1.12
C TYR A 101 -6.43 -11.04 0.02
N GLN A 102 -7.73 -11.07 -0.22
CA GLN A 102 -8.72 -10.81 0.83
C GLN A 102 -8.96 -12.10 1.59
N ILE A 103 -8.74 -12.07 2.91
CA ILE A 103 -8.87 -13.24 3.77
C ILE A 103 -10.15 -13.20 4.61
N SER A 104 -10.81 -12.03 4.66
CA SER A 104 -12.07 -11.88 5.38
C SER A 104 -12.84 -10.71 4.79
N PRO A 105 -14.17 -10.82 4.63
CA PRO A 105 -14.97 -9.68 4.18
C PRO A 105 -14.99 -8.57 5.19
#